data_77395859e96df6b065377fa1400431c7
#
_entry.id   77395859e96df6b065377fa1400431c7
#
_cell.length_a   1.000
_cell.length_b   1.000
_cell.length_c   1.000
_cell.angle_alpha   90.00
_cell.angle_beta   90.00
_cell.angle_gamma   90.00
#
_symmetry.space_group_name_H-M   'P 1'
#
loop_
_entity.id
_entity.type
_entity.pdbx_description
1 polymer ?
#
loop_
_entity_poly.entity_id
_entity_poly.type
_entity_poly.pdbx_seq_one_letter_code
_entity_poly.pdbx_strand_id
1 'polypeptide(L)'
;MTEAENTPVEAEPEDQVAALEAERDEYLNDLKRVAAEFENYRKRVLRDQESLVARAHERLVRELLPVLDDLERALAAAEEHEEAKLEEGVRLVHRELDDALAREGLAEIETDGQFDPHVHEALLSQPSSEEEGTVIEVVQKGYKLGDRVLRPARVVVAAPQEADGGS
;
A
#
# COMPACT_ATOMS: atom_id res chain seq x y z
N MET A 1 48.76 11.71 72.52
CA MET A 1 47.96 11.00 71.53
C MET A 1 46.60 11.68 71.50
N THR A 2 46.43 12.58 70.57
CA THR A 2 45.23 13.42 70.47
C THR A 2 44.43 12.83 69.31
N GLU A 3 43.29 12.19 69.62
CA GLU A 3 42.28 11.74 68.59
C GLU A 3 41.67 13.00 67.99
N ALA A 4 41.88 13.16 66.69
CA ALA A 4 41.19 14.20 65.93
C ALA A 4 39.78 13.64 65.66
N GLU A 5 38.77 14.22 66.30
CA GLU A 5 37.39 14.04 66.16
C GLU A 5 36.97 14.50 64.72
N ASN A 6 36.74 13.54 63.83
CA ASN A 6 36.27 13.81 62.46
C ASN A 6 34.76 14.10 62.52
N THR A 7 34.39 15.32 62.78
CA THR A 7 33.03 15.78 62.69
C THR A 7 32.68 15.87 61.21
N PRO A 8 31.57 15.22 60.71
CA PRO A 8 31.11 15.44 59.36
C PRO A 8 30.73 16.91 59.19
N VAL A 9 31.38 17.60 58.26
CA VAL A 9 31.00 18.94 57.87
C VAL A 9 29.58 18.83 57.22
N GLU A 10 28.54 19.21 57.98
CA GLU A 10 27.20 19.39 57.41
C GLU A 10 27.32 20.49 56.33
N ALA A 11 26.97 20.14 55.09
CA ALA A 11 26.98 21.08 53.98
C ALA A 11 26.10 22.30 54.33
N GLU A 12 26.61 23.49 54.04
CA GLU A 12 25.87 24.74 54.27
C GLU A 12 24.50 24.67 53.61
N PRO A 13 23.41 25.23 54.19
CA PRO A 13 22.06 25.16 53.66
C PRO A 13 21.94 25.63 52.19
N GLU A 14 22.82 26.54 51.77
CA GLU A 14 22.88 27.04 50.40
C GLU A 14 23.37 25.96 49.42
N ASP A 15 24.37 25.16 49.83
CA ASP A 15 24.88 24.03 49.01
C ASP A 15 23.85 22.90 48.88
N GLN A 16 23.04 22.66 49.92
CA GLN A 16 21.95 21.69 49.86
C GLN A 16 20.85 22.14 48.91
N VAL A 17 20.49 23.43 48.92
CA VAL A 17 19.51 23.99 47.98
C VAL A 17 20.01 23.90 46.55
N ALA A 18 21.25 24.24 46.28
CA ALA A 18 21.88 24.14 44.97
C ALA A 18 21.89 22.69 44.43
N ALA A 19 22.21 21.71 45.30
CA ALA A 19 22.17 20.29 44.94
C ALA A 19 20.75 19.81 44.59
N LEU A 20 19.74 20.20 45.38
CA LEU A 20 18.33 19.87 45.11
C LEU A 20 17.80 20.53 43.84
N GLU A 21 18.26 21.75 43.55
CA GLU A 21 17.91 22.41 42.30
C GLU A 21 18.52 21.72 41.09
N ALA A 22 19.75 21.25 41.17
CA ALA A 22 20.40 20.48 40.13
C ALA A 22 19.67 19.13 39.89
N GLU A 23 19.33 18.42 40.96
CA GLU A 23 18.57 17.16 40.88
C GLU A 23 17.17 17.38 40.27
N ARG A 24 16.46 18.44 40.67
CA ARG A 24 15.18 18.81 40.06
C ARG A 24 15.33 19.06 38.56
N ASP A 25 16.35 19.78 38.14
CA ASP A 25 16.58 20.12 36.75
C ASP A 25 16.94 18.87 35.92
N GLU A 26 17.69 17.94 36.50
CA GLU A 26 17.96 16.63 35.91
C GLU A 26 16.66 15.83 35.70
N TYR A 27 15.81 15.70 36.74
CA TYR A 27 14.53 15.04 36.64
C TYR A 27 13.60 15.71 35.62
N LEU A 28 13.60 17.05 35.57
CA LEU A 28 12.81 17.77 34.56
C LEU A 28 13.29 17.49 33.14
N ASN A 29 14.57 17.35 32.90
CA ASN A 29 15.14 17.01 31.61
C ASN A 29 14.81 15.56 31.22
N ASP A 30 14.90 14.64 32.17
CA ASP A 30 14.51 13.26 31.97
C ASP A 30 13.02 13.11 31.67
N LEU A 31 12.15 13.81 32.39
CA LEU A 31 10.71 13.85 32.11
C LEU A 31 10.41 14.39 30.70
N LYS A 32 11.08 15.46 30.27
CA LYS A 32 10.93 15.99 28.90
C LYS A 32 11.36 14.98 27.85
N ARG A 33 12.47 14.28 28.10
CA ARG A 33 12.97 13.22 27.21
C ARG A 33 11.99 12.07 27.11
N VAL A 34 11.50 11.54 28.24
CA VAL A 34 10.52 10.45 28.28
C VAL A 34 9.20 10.86 27.61
N ALA A 35 8.74 12.09 27.84
CA ALA A 35 7.54 12.60 27.17
C ALA A 35 7.70 12.65 25.65
N ALA A 36 8.86 13.09 25.15
CA ALA A 36 9.15 13.11 23.72
C ALA A 36 9.25 11.68 23.13
N GLU A 37 9.86 10.74 23.83
CA GLU A 37 9.94 9.34 23.45
C GLU A 37 8.54 8.69 23.41
N PHE A 38 7.69 8.99 24.40
CA PHE A 38 6.31 8.51 24.44
C PHE A 38 5.46 9.04 23.28
N GLU A 39 5.58 10.33 22.95
CA GLU A 39 4.88 10.90 21.78
C GLU A 39 5.36 10.26 20.47
N ASN A 40 6.64 10.00 20.31
CA ASN A 40 7.17 9.29 19.14
C ASN A 40 6.69 7.84 19.10
N TYR A 41 6.65 7.15 20.24
CA TYR A 41 6.10 5.79 20.34
C TYR A 41 4.62 5.77 19.95
N ARG A 42 3.81 6.69 20.48
CA ARG A 42 2.39 6.80 20.15
C ARG A 42 2.14 7.01 18.66
N LYS A 43 2.91 7.91 18.01
CA LYS A 43 2.82 8.14 16.57
C LYS A 43 3.22 6.90 15.75
N ARG A 44 4.20 6.14 16.22
CA ARG A 44 4.62 4.90 15.57
C ARG A 44 3.52 3.83 15.67
N VAL A 45 2.99 3.60 16.87
CA VAL A 45 1.92 2.61 17.09
C VAL A 45 0.69 2.89 16.23
N LEU A 46 0.27 4.14 16.10
CA LEU A 46 -0.86 4.51 15.23
C LEU A 46 -0.59 4.13 13.77
N ARG A 47 0.60 4.45 13.24
CA ARG A 47 0.98 4.07 11.87
C ARG A 47 1.05 2.55 11.68
N ASP A 48 1.58 1.84 12.68
CA ASP A 48 1.67 0.38 12.64
C ASP A 48 0.27 -0.26 12.65
N GLN A 49 -0.69 0.29 13.43
CA GLN A 49 -2.08 -0.16 13.42
C GLN A 49 -2.75 0.07 12.06
N GLU A 50 -2.63 1.27 11.48
CA GLU A 50 -3.17 1.58 10.15
C GLU A 50 -2.59 0.63 9.09
N SER A 51 -1.29 0.36 9.14
CA SER A 51 -0.63 -0.56 8.21
C SER A 51 -1.05 -2.02 8.38
N LEU A 52 -1.40 -2.45 9.59
CA LEU A 52 -1.90 -3.81 9.86
C LEU A 52 -3.31 -4.00 9.29
N VAL A 53 -4.19 -3.02 9.46
CA VAL A 53 -5.55 -3.05 8.90
C VAL A 53 -5.49 -3.10 7.37
N ALA A 54 -4.70 -2.23 6.75
CA ALA A 54 -4.53 -2.21 5.30
C ALA A 54 -4.01 -3.55 4.75
N ARG A 55 -3.06 -4.20 5.44
CA ARG A 55 -2.53 -5.53 5.04
C ARG A 55 -3.52 -6.68 5.22
N ALA A 56 -4.40 -6.61 6.23
CA ALA A 56 -5.42 -7.63 6.44
C ALA A 56 -6.43 -7.67 5.28
N HIS A 57 -6.86 -6.50 4.81
CA HIS A 57 -7.77 -6.38 3.68
C HIS A 57 -7.11 -6.80 2.35
N GLU A 58 -5.83 -6.47 2.15
CA GLU A 58 -5.09 -6.85 0.94
C GLU A 58 -5.13 -8.34 0.63
N ARG A 59 -4.93 -9.18 1.64
CA ARG A 59 -4.97 -10.63 1.46
C ARG A 59 -6.35 -11.11 0.99
N LEU A 60 -7.42 -10.62 1.64
CA LEU A 60 -8.78 -10.97 1.28
C LEU A 60 -9.11 -10.52 -0.15
N VAL A 61 -8.80 -9.27 -0.48
CA VAL A 61 -9.04 -8.73 -1.83
C VAL A 61 -8.29 -9.55 -2.87
N ARG A 62 -7.03 -9.91 -2.62
CA ARG A 62 -6.23 -10.74 -3.54
C ARG A 62 -6.84 -12.13 -3.77
N GLU A 63 -7.43 -12.75 -2.74
CA GLU A 63 -8.10 -14.04 -2.84
C GLU A 63 -9.43 -13.94 -3.65
N LEU A 64 -10.06 -12.77 -3.71
CA LEU A 64 -11.29 -12.53 -4.47
C LEU A 64 -11.07 -12.16 -5.94
N LEU A 65 -9.88 -11.67 -6.31
CA LEU A 65 -9.59 -11.32 -7.71
C LEU A 65 -9.82 -12.46 -8.71
N PRO A 66 -9.44 -13.73 -8.44
CA PRO A 66 -9.75 -14.84 -9.36
C PRO A 66 -11.24 -15.05 -9.57
N VAL A 67 -12.07 -14.79 -8.55
CA VAL A 67 -13.53 -14.92 -8.67
C VAL A 67 -14.08 -13.86 -9.62
N LEU A 68 -13.56 -12.64 -9.55
CA LEU A 68 -13.92 -11.57 -10.48
C LEU A 68 -13.51 -11.94 -11.93
N ASP A 69 -12.29 -12.46 -12.12
CA ASP A 69 -11.82 -12.91 -13.44
C ASP A 69 -12.70 -14.04 -14.01
N ASP A 70 -13.14 -15.00 -13.16
CA ASP A 70 -14.01 -16.10 -13.57
C ASP A 70 -15.41 -15.62 -13.94
N LEU A 71 -15.96 -14.62 -13.21
CA LEU A 71 -17.23 -13.99 -13.57
C LEU A 71 -17.15 -13.23 -14.89
N GLU A 72 -16.08 -12.49 -15.14
CA GLU A 72 -15.87 -11.79 -16.42
C GLU A 72 -15.79 -12.79 -17.59
N ARG A 73 -15.06 -13.92 -17.39
CA ARG A 73 -14.97 -14.98 -18.40
C ARG A 73 -16.31 -15.65 -18.65
N ALA A 74 -17.11 -15.89 -17.61
CA ALA A 74 -18.45 -16.46 -17.76
C ALA A 74 -19.39 -15.52 -18.51
N LEU A 75 -19.32 -14.21 -18.26
CA LEU A 75 -20.08 -13.20 -18.99
C LEU A 75 -19.71 -13.19 -20.49
N ALA A 76 -18.41 -13.17 -20.80
CA ALA A 76 -17.96 -13.20 -22.19
C ALA A 76 -18.42 -14.47 -22.94
N ALA A 77 -18.43 -15.63 -22.26
CA ALA A 77 -18.93 -16.87 -22.86
C ALA A 77 -20.47 -16.89 -23.03
N ALA A 78 -21.21 -16.22 -22.14
CA ALA A 78 -22.67 -16.14 -22.21
C ALA A 78 -23.14 -15.22 -23.36
N GLU A 79 -22.40 -14.22 -23.76
CA GLU A 79 -22.69 -13.35 -24.91
C GLU A 79 -22.73 -14.13 -26.24
N GLU A 80 -22.00 -15.25 -26.34
CA GLU A 80 -21.98 -16.12 -27.55
C GLU A 80 -23.14 -17.11 -27.63
N HIS A 81 -23.89 -17.33 -26.53
CA HIS A 81 -24.94 -18.35 -26.46
C HIS A 81 -26.23 -17.73 -25.89
N GLU A 82 -27.29 -17.62 -26.64
CA GLU A 82 -28.61 -17.00 -26.35
C GLU A 82 -29.27 -17.26 -24.96
N GLU A 83 -28.49 -17.29 -23.87
CA GLU A 83 -28.98 -17.48 -22.50
C GLU A 83 -29.11 -16.13 -21.73
N ALA A 84 -29.81 -15.17 -22.33
CA ALA A 84 -29.94 -13.78 -21.89
C ALA A 84 -30.32 -13.59 -20.40
N LYS A 85 -31.04 -14.54 -19.78
CA LYS A 85 -31.41 -14.42 -18.35
C LYS A 85 -30.26 -14.80 -17.40
N LEU A 86 -29.45 -15.77 -17.77
CA LEU A 86 -28.28 -16.18 -16.98
C LEU A 86 -27.20 -15.10 -17.04
N GLU A 87 -26.98 -14.53 -18.22
CA GLU A 87 -26.09 -13.41 -18.46
C GLU A 87 -26.45 -12.21 -17.58
N GLU A 88 -27.72 -11.80 -17.55
CA GLU A 88 -28.16 -10.66 -16.72
C GLU A 88 -27.91 -10.92 -15.23
N GLY A 89 -28.17 -12.13 -14.74
CA GLY A 89 -27.92 -12.53 -13.36
C GLY A 89 -26.43 -12.49 -12.99
N VAL A 90 -25.57 -13.05 -13.84
CA VAL A 90 -24.12 -13.06 -13.63
C VAL A 90 -23.56 -11.63 -13.70
N ARG A 91 -24.03 -10.81 -14.64
CA ARG A 91 -23.65 -9.39 -14.77
C ARG A 91 -24.01 -8.57 -13.54
N LEU A 92 -25.14 -8.87 -12.89
CA LEU A 92 -25.53 -8.23 -11.63
C LEU A 92 -24.58 -8.61 -10.49
N VAL A 93 -24.28 -9.92 -10.33
CA VAL A 93 -23.35 -10.41 -9.29
C VAL A 93 -21.95 -9.83 -9.49
N HIS A 94 -21.47 -9.79 -10.74
CA HIS A 94 -20.19 -9.16 -11.07
C HIS A 94 -20.14 -7.70 -10.60
N ARG A 95 -21.18 -6.92 -10.93
CA ARG A 95 -21.26 -5.51 -10.55
C ARG A 95 -21.30 -5.32 -9.04
N GLU A 96 -22.09 -6.13 -8.32
CA GLU A 96 -22.17 -6.08 -6.86
C GLU A 96 -20.83 -6.41 -6.19
N LEU A 97 -20.09 -7.38 -6.75
CA LEU A 97 -18.75 -7.74 -6.27
C LEU A 97 -17.74 -6.61 -6.54
N ASP A 98 -17.76 -6.05 -7.74
CA ASP A 98 -16.91 -4.92 -8.13
C ASP A 98 -17.15 -3.71 -7.22
N ASP A 99 -18.42 -3.34 -7.00
CA ASP A 99 -18.81 -2.26 -6.07
C ASP A 99 -18.38 -2.55 -4.63
N ALA A 100 -18.44 -3.80 -4.18
CA ALA A 100 -18.00 -4.18 -2.84
C ALA A 100 -16.47 -4.02 -2.69
N LEU A 101 -15.71 -4.49 -3.67
CA LEU A 101 -14.26 -4.39 -3.69
C LEU A 101 -13.79 -2.93 -3.83
N ALA A 102 -14.50 -2.12 -4.63
CA ALA A 102 -14.21 -0.69 -4.77
C ALA A 102 -14.40 0.06 -3.43
N ARG A 103 -15.42 -0.30 -2.62
CA ARG A 103 -15.58 0.27 -1.26
C ARG A 103 -14.43 -0.07 -0.31
N GLU A 104 -13.78 -1.23 -0.50
CA GLU A 104 -12.57 -1.61 0.23
C GLU A 104 -11.30 -0.95 -0.33
N GLY A 105 -11.43 -0.11 -1.37
CA GLY A 105 -10.33 0.64 -1.95
C GLY A 105 -9.64 -0.04 -3.13
N LEU A 106 -10.22 -1.13 -3.67
CA LEU A 106 -9.75 -1.72 -4.92
C LEU A 106 -10.01 -0.76 -6.08
N ALA A 107 -9.01 -0.55 -6.93
CA ALA A 107 -9.15 0.20 -8.17
C ALA A 107 -8.47 -0.54 -9.31
N GLU A 108 -9.12 -0.55 -10.47
CA GLU A 108 -8.53 -1.07 -11.71
C GLU A 108 -7.37 -0.17 -12.14
N ILE A 109 -6.32 -0.76 -12.71
CA ILE A 109 -5.18 -0.05 -13.26
C ILE A 109 -5.55 0.43 -14.65
N GLU A 110 -5.38 1.73 -14.89
CA GLU A 110 -5.59 2.33 -16.21
C GLU A 110 -4.63 1.72 -17.23
N THR A 111 -5.16 1.31 -18.37
CA THR A 111 -4.39 0.67 -19.45
C THR A 111 -4.51 1.44 -20.77
N ASP A 112 -5.13 2.62 -20.73
CA ASP A 112 -5.26 3.51 -21.88
C ASP A 112 -3.98 4.32 -22.06
N GLY A 113 -3.19 4.01 -23.09
CA GLY A 113 -1.98 4.78 -23.43
C GLY A 113 -0.68 3.98 -23.36
N GLN A 114 0.38 4.64 -22.89
CA GLN A 114 1.73 4.06 -22.86
C GLN A 114 1.92 3.02 -21.76
N PHE A 115 2.74 2.02 -22.05
CA PHE A 115 3.15 1.01 -21.07
C PHE A 115 3.93 1.62 -19.92
N ASP A 116 3.51 1.34 -18.68
CA ASP A 116 4.21 1.69 -17.47
C ASP A 116 4.70 0.43 -16.73
N PRO A 117 6.02 0.21 -16.61
CA PRO A 117 6.58 -0.97 -15.93
C PRO A 117 6.21 -1.11 -14.45
N HIS A 118 5.75 -0.02 -13.80
CA HIS A 118 5.38 -0.06 -12.39
C HIS A 118 4.01 -0.70 -12.15
N VAL A 119 3.13 -0.66 -13.15
CA VAL A 119 1.74 -1.11 -13.03
C VAL A 119 1.32 -2.08 -14.13
N HIS A 120 2.10 -2.24 -15.20
CA HIS A 120 1.82 -3.13 -16.31
C HIS A 120 2.88 -4.24 -16.45
N GLU A 121 2.45 -5.41 -16.95
CA GLU A 121 3.29 -6.53 -17.35
C GLU A 121 3.05 -6.80 -18.83
N ALA A 122 4.03 -6.51 -19.69
CA ALA A 122 3.95 -6.81 -21.12
C ALA A 122 4.15 -8.31 -21.35
N LEU A 123 3.14 -8.98 -21.92
CA LEU A 123 3.22 -10.40 -22.30
C LEU A 123 3.82 -10.58 -23.67
N LEU A 124 3.42 -9.73 -24.61
CA LEU A 124 3.79 -9.78 -26.02
C LEU A 124 3.96 -8.36 -26.55
N SER A 125 4.81 -8.22 -27.56
CA SER A 125 4.87 -7.06 -28.43
C SER A 125 4.37 -7.48 -29.83
N GLN A 126 3.39 -6.73 -30.37
CA GLN A 126 2.77 -7.04 -31.65
C GLN A 126 2.90 -5.84 -32.60
N PRO A 127 3.26 -6.04 -33.87
CA PRO A 127 3.28 -4.98 -34.86
C PRO A 127 1.91 -4.28 -34.94
N SER A 128 1.91 -2.96 -34.81
CA SER A 128 0.67 -2.15 -34.77
C SER A 128 0.91 -0.82 -35.49
N SER A 129 -0.18 -0.15 -35.88
CA SER A 129 -0.17 1.23 -36.36
C SER A 129 -0.06 2.27 -35.23
N GLU A 130 -0.21 1.82 -33.97
CA GLU A 130 -0.08 2.66 -32.81
C GLU A 130 1.40 2.99 -32.51
N GLU A 131 1.61 4.02 -31.69
CA GLU A 131 2.94 4.41 -31.25
C GLU A 131 3.61 3.26 -30.47
N GLU A 132 4.91 3.04 -30.70
CA GLU A 132 5.68 2.01 -30.00
C GLU A 132 5.51 2.10 -28.47
N GLY A 133 5.24 0.98 -27.83
CA GLY A 133 5.01 0.90 -26.39
C GLY A 133 3.60 1.25 -25.95
N THR A 134 2.69 1.60 -26.84
CA THR A 134 1.27 1.77 -26.50
C THR A 134 0.64 0.43 -26.16
N VAL A 135 -0.20 0.40 -25.14
CA VAL A 135 -1.03 -0.78 -24.82
C VAL A 135 -2.11 -0.94 -25.88
N ILE A 136 -2.13 -2.06 -26.57
CA ILE A 136 -3.10 -2.35 -27.65
C ILE A 136 -4.14 -3.38 -27.27
N GLU A 137 -3.84 -4.21 -26.25
CA GLU A 137 -4.79 -5.20 -25.73
C GLU A 137 -4.52 -5.48 -24.25
N VAL A 138 -5.60 -5.65 -23.49
CA VAL A 138 -5.56 -6.06 -22.08
C VAL A 138 -5.95 -7.51 -21.96
N VAL A 139 -4.96 -8.37 -21.71
CA VAL A 139 -5.18 -9.83 -21.56
C VAL A 139 -5.76 -10.13 -20.17
N GLN A 140 -5.33 -9.38 -19.16
CA GLN A 140 -5.83 -9.51 -17.80
C GLN A 140 -5.75 -8.15 -17.10
N LYS A 141 -6.86 -7.74 -16.50
CA LYS A 141 -6.94 -6.49 -15.76
C LYS A 141 -6.01 -6.47 -14.56
N GLY A 142 -5.36 -5.35 -14.34
CA GLY A 142 -4.55 -5.07 -13.16
C GLY A 142 -5.36 -4.37 -12.09
N TYR A 143 -4.97 -4.57 -10.82
CA TYR A 143 -5.66 -3.95 -9.70
C TYR A 143 -4.68 -3.42 -8.66
N LYS A 144 -5.05 -2.29 -8.05
CA LYS A 144 -4.37 -1.68 -6.92
C LYS A 144 -5.32 -1.50 -5.75
N LEU A 145 -4.78 -1.57 -4.52
CA LEU A 145 -5.49 -1.26 -3.29
C LEU A 145 -4.87 0.01 -2.68
N GLY A 146 -5.58 1.11 -2.76
CA GLY A 146 -4.99 2.43 -2.50
C GLY A 146 -3.78 2.68 -3.43
N ASP A 147 -2.60 2.94 -2.86
CA ASP A 147 -1.37 3.18 -3.62
C ASP A 147 -0.58 1.90 -3.95
N ARG A 148 -1.04 0.74 -3.49
CA ARG A 148 -0.31 -0.52 -3.64
C ARG A 148 -0.86 -1.36 -4.79
N VAL A 149 -0.02 -1.68 -5.76
CA VAL A 149 -0.35 -2.64 -6.82
C VAL A 149 -0.45 -4.04 -6.23
N LEU A 150 -1.66 -4.66 -6.36
CA LEU A 150 -1.90 -6.05 -5.98
C LEU A 150 -1.52 -7.01 -7.09
N ARG A 151 -1.88 -6.63 -8.32
CA ARG A 151 -1.60 -7.38 -9.54
C ARG A 151 -1.43 -6.38 -10.69
N PRO A 152 -0.33 -6.41 -11.45
CA PRO A 152 -0.16 -5.59 -12.64
C PRO A 152 -1.19 -5.98 -13.71
N ALA A 153 -1.51 -5.05 -14.60
CA ALA A 153 -2.29 -5.35 -15.79
C ALA A 153 -1.38 -6.09 -16.79
N ARG A 154 -1.84 -7.24 -17.29
CA ARG A 154 -1.12 -8.01 -18.29
C ARG A 154 -1.59 -7.59 -19.68
N VAL A 155 -0.68 -7.04 -20.45
CA VAL A 155 -1.00 -6.32 -21.69
C VAL A 155 -0.16 -6.81 -22.87
N VAL A 156 -0.68 -6.55 -24.08
CA VAL A 156 0.05 -6.59 -25.33
C VAL A 156 0.40 -5.15 -25.69
N VAL A 157 1.64 -4.90 -26.10
CA VAL A 157 2.13 -3.57 -26.47
C VAL A 157 2.43 -3.47 -27.94
N ALA A 158 2.28 -2.28 -28.50
CA ALA A 158 2.63 -2.00 -29.88
C ALA A 158 4.14 -2.11 -30.10
N ALA A 159 4.53 -2.85 -31.12
CA ALA A 159 5.89 -2.84 -31.69
C ALA A 159 5.87 -2.09 -33.03
N PRO A 160 7.01 -1.55 -33.47
CA PRO A 160 7.13 -0.95 -34.80
C PRO A 160 6.73 -1.98 -35.88
N GLN A 161 5.92 -1.52 -36.87
CA GLN A 161 5.75 -2.31 -38.06
C GLN A 161 7.09 -2.35 -38.79
N GLU A 162 7.67 -3.55 -38.99
CA GLU A 162 8.77 -3.69 -39.92
C GLU A 162 8.26 -3.22 -41.29
N ALA A 163 8.83 -2.12 -41.78
CA ALA A 163 8.59 -1.68 -43.14
C ALA A 163 8.98 -2.84 -44.07
N ASP A 164 7.97 -3.42 -44.71
CA ASP A 164 8.16 -4.52 -45.69
C ASP A 164 9.19 -4.05 -46.69
N GLY A 165 10.42 -4.63 -46.56
CA GLY A 165 11.57 -4.32 -47.38
C GLY A 165 11.28 -4.82 -48.79
N GLY A 166 10.60 -3.98 -49.58
CA GLY A 166 10.46 -4.22 -51.02
C GLY A 166 11.82 -4.28 -51.68
N SER A 167 12.16 -5.46 -52.13
CA SER A 167 13.23 -5.68 -53.16
C SER A 167 12.66 -5.55 -54.51
#